data_9507eb673f966c9433c7d30f47ceb393
#
_entry.id   9507eb673f966c9433c7d30f47ceb393
#
_cell.length_a   1.000
_cell.length_b   1.000
_cell.length_c   1.000
_cell.angle_alpha   90.00
_cell.angle_beta   90.00
_cell.angle_gamma   90.00
#
_symmetry.space_group_name_H-M   'P 1'
#
loop_
_entity.id
_entity.type
_entity.pdbx_description
1 polymer ?
#
loop_
_entity_poly.entity_id
_entity_poly.type
_entity_poly.pdbx_seq_one_letter_code
_entity_poly.pdbx_strand_id
1 'polypeptide(L)'
;MATGSIDVRVENQLVRFVCPTPLDHDRVVAEVGGQRNSGVVIKAMERPRATLVIDEEGRIVVHGTHRVEAARAAAKELLLRMGMDDSGLVAEMGPVVVSFQFEQSVNLEAIPASLPSGSAEYDARLGCTTLTETRHSLTVQIWPNGKCVVADARHPNMVAMAAVYWKGVFADQGWFVQRI
;
A
#
# COMPACT_ATOMS: atom_id res chain seq x y z
N MET A 1 -27.66 -16.72 -7.33
CA MET A 1 -26.20 -16.88 -7.50
C MET A 1 -25.50 -16.04 -6.46
N ALA A 2 -24.74 -16.66 -5.60
CA ALA A 2 -23.92 -15.91 -4.67
C ALA A 2 -22.86 -15.16 -5.48
N THR A 3 -22.94 -13.84 -5.51
CA THR A 3 -21.82 -13.01 -5.92
C THR A 3 -20.76 -13.26 -4.86
N GLY A 4 -19.79 -14.11 -5.19
CA GLY A 4 -18.69 -14.37 -4.27
C GLY A 4 -18.05 -13.05 -3.89
N SER A 5 -18.02 -12.75 -2.60
CA SER A 5 -17.28 -11.61 -2.10
C SER A 5 -15.80 -11.84 -2.37
N ILE A 6 -15.12 -10.86 -2.92
CA ILE A 6 -13.67 -10.93 -3.07
C ILE A 6 -13.05 -10.38 -1.80
N ASP A 7 -12.22 -11.20 -1.15
CA ASP A 7 -11.50 -10.77 0.04
C ASP A 7 -10.39 -9.77 -0.36
N VAL A 8 -10.45 -8.62 0.25
CA VAL A 8 -9.47 -7.54 0.04
C VAL A 8 -8.62 -7.44 1.29
N ARG A 9 -7.30 -7.45 1.10
CA ARG A 9 -6.34 -7.42 2.21
C ARG A 9 -5.52 -6.14 2.16
N VAL A 10 -5.47 -5.43 3.27
CA VAL A 10 -4.55 -4.29 3.42
C VAL A 10 -3.16 -4.85 3.70
N GLU A 11 -2.22 -4.64 2.77
CA GLU A 11 -0.84 -5.11 2.91
C GLU A 11 0.02 -4.09 3.65
N ASN A 12 -0.22 -2.80 3.42
CA ASN A 12 0.50 -1.74 4.08
C ASN A 12 -0.36 -0.48 4.12
N GLN A 13 -0.40 0.16 5.29
CA GLN A 13 -1.01 1.47 5.46
C GLN A 13 0.09 2.46 5.81
N LEU A 14 0.42 3.34 4.86
CA LEU A 14 1.41 4.38 5.10
C LEU A 14 0.78 5.51 5.91
N VAL A 15 1.41 5.88 7.02
CA VAL A 15 0.96 6.99 7.86
C VAL A 15 2.14 7.89 8.16
N ARG A 16 1.95 9.19 8.00
CA ARG A 16 2.95 10.19 8.36
C ARG A 16 2.46 10.95 9.59
N PHE A 17 3.32 11.05 10.58
CA PHE A 17 3.02 11.79 11.80
C PHE A 17 3.83 13.08 11.86
N VAL A 18 3.12 14.18 12.02
CA VAL A 18 3.75 15.49 12.18
C VAL A 18 3.80 15.79 13.67
N CYS A 19 5.01 16.01 14.18
CA CYS A 19 5.24 16.37 15.58
C CYS A 19 5.21 17.89 15.74
N PRO A 20 4.76 18.41 16.88
CA PRO A 20 4.84 19.87 17.16
C PRO A 20 6.25 20.42 17.04
N THR A 21 7.23 19.61 17.47
CA THR A 21 8.65 19.91 17.27
C THR A 21 9.23 18.88 16.30
N PRO A 22 9.78 19.29 15.15
CA PRO A 22 10.38 18.34 14.21
C PRO A 22 11.50 17.55 14.87
N LEU A 23 11.64 16.26 14.47
CA LEU A 23 12.69 15.41 15.00
C LEU A 23 14.04 15.78 14.39
N ASP A 24 15.04 15.90 15.25
CA ASP A 24 16.43 16.12 14.84
C ASP A 24 17.05 14.76 14.46
N HIS A 25 17.53 14.65 13.24
CA HIS A 25 18.17 13.45 12.72
C HIS A 25 19.33 12.99 13.60
N ASP A 26 20.17 13.92 14.04
CA ASP A 26 21.33 13.57 14.89
C ASP A 26 20.91 12.93 16.20
N ARG A 27 19.84 13.42 16.81
CA ARG A 27 19.28 12.85 18.02
C ARG A 27 18.74 11.45 17.80
N VAL A 28 18.03 11.22 16.69
CA VAL A 28 17.48 9.90 16.38
C VAL A 28 18.62 8.88 16.21
N VAL A 29 19.68 9.26 15.53
CA VAL A 29 20.87 8.39 15.38
C VAL A 29 21.53 8.12 16.73
N ALA A 30 21.75 9.16 17.54
CA ALA A 30 22.48 9.04 18.79
C ALA A 30 21.67 8.36 19.89
N GLU A 31 20.38 8.67 20.02
CA GLU A 31 19.58 8.23 21.17
C GLU A 31 18.87 6.90 20.93
N VAL A 32 18.47 6.58 19.70
CA VAL A 32 17.70 5.34 19.41
C VAL A 32 18.36 4.46 18.35
N GLY A 33 19.54 4.81 17.86
CA GLY A 33 20.29 3.98 16.92
C GLY A 33 19.75 4.01 15.49
N GLY A 34 19.14 5.10 15.07
CA GLY A 34 18.68 5.27 13.70
C GLY A 34 19.84 5.26 12.71
N GLN A 35 19.57 4.86 11.48
CA GLN A 35 20.56 4.81 10.40
C GLN A 35 20.25 5.88 9.34
N ARG A 36 21.28 6.65 8.97
CA ARG A 36 21.14 7.66 7.92
C ARG A 36 21.13 7.00 6.54
N ASN A 37 20.24 7.49 5.68
CA ASN A 37 20.16 7.04 4.30
C ASN A 37 19.60 8.18 3.43
N SER A 38 20.44 8.80 2.60
CA SER A 38 20.04 9.79 1.58
C SER A 38 19.07 10.87 2.09
N GLY A 39 19.43 11.55 3.18
CA GLY A 39 18.65 12.67 3.73
C GLY A 39 17.54 12.29 4.68
N VAL A 40 17.37 10.99 4.96
CA VAL A 40 16.40 10.50 5.94
C VAL A 40 17.12 9.66 6.99
N VAL A 41 16.44 9.38 8.11
CA VAL A 41 16.91 8.45 9.14
C VAL A 41 15.90 7.31 9.26
N ILE A 42 16.38 6.07 9.21
CA ILE A 42 15.56 4.87 9.27
C ILE A 42 15.76 4.18 10.61
N LYS A 43 14.66 3.82 11.26
CA LYS A 43 14.67 3.06 12.51
C LYS A 43 13.68 1.91 12.44
N ALA A 44 14.18 0.68 12.57
CA ALA A 44 13.33 -0.50 12.68
C ALA A 44 12.83 -0.64 14.12
N MET A 45 11.53 -0.86 14.28
CA MET A 45 10.88 -1.09 15.56
C MET A 45 10.37 -2.52 15.62
N GLU A 46 10.43 -3.12 16.81
CA GLU A 46 9.98 -4.50 17.01
C GLU A 46 8.61 -4.59 17.68
N ARG A 47 8.25 -3.62 18.51
CA ARG A 47 6.98 -3.61 19.27
C ARG A 47 6.32 -2.23 19.28
N PRO A 48 5.37 -1.96 18.40
CA PRO A 48 4.90 -2.80 17.29
C PRO A 48 5.94 -2.89 16.18
N ARG A 49 5.88 -3.99 15.41
CA ARG A 49 6.80 -4.18 14.28
C ARG A 49 6.48 -3.17 13.18
N ALA A 50 7.45 -2.31 12.89
CA ALA A 50 7.30 -1.26 11.90
C ALA A 50 8.68 -0.72 11.51
N THR A 51 8.75 -0.08 10.36
CA THR A 51 9.92 0.70 9.95
C THR A 51 9.54 2.18 9.97
N LEU A 52 10.25 2.97 10.76
CA LEU A 52 10.03 4.40 10.84
C LEU A 52 11.08 5.11 10.00
N VAL A 53 10.63 6.04 9.16
CA VAL A 53 11.50 6.90 8.36
C VAL A 53 11.28 8.33 8.84
N ILE A 54 12.34 8.95 9.35
CA ILE A 54 12.31 10.36 9.70
C ILE A 54 12.71 11.14 8.46
N ASP A 55 11.76 11.87 7.89
CA ASP A 55 12.00 12.58 6.64
C ASP A 55 12.85 13.83 6.83
N GLU A 56 13.15 14.53 5.74
CA GLU A 56 14.01 15.71 5.77
C GLU A 56 13.43 16.84 6.62
N GLU A 57 12.12 16.86 6.82
CA GLU A 57 11.43 17.87 7.62
C GLU A 57 11.21 17.43 9.08
N GLY A 58 11.74 16.28 9.48
CA GLY A 58 11.63 15.77 10.84
C GLY A 58 10.28 15.13 11.17
N ARG A 59 9.52 14.71 10.16
CA ARG A 59 8.26 13.99 10.32
C ARG A 59 8.52 12.49 10.36
N ILE A 60 7.63 11.74 11.04
CA ILE A 60 7.76 10.29 11.17
C ILE A 60 6.84 9.61 10.16
N VAL A 61 7.41 8.90 9.19
CA VAL A 61 6.65 8.10 8.24
C VAL A 61 6.75 6.64 8.66
N VAL A 62 5.60 6.00 8.90
CA VAL A 62 5.54 4.62 9.40
C VAL A 62 5.17 3.66 8.27
N HIS A 63 6.02 2.67 8.04
CA HIS A 63 5.83 1.61 7.06
C HIS A 63 5.67 0.26 7.76
N GLY A 64 4.95 -0.65 7.11
CA GLY A 64 4.84 -2.03 7.56
C GLY A 64 3.72 -2.28 8.56
N THR A 65 2.84 -1.31 8.78
CA THR A 65 1.66 -1.48 9.62
C THR A 65 0.40 -1.56 8.78
N HIS A 66 -0.60 -2.27 9.30
CA HIS A 66 -1.89 -2.45 8.61
C HIS A 66 -2.98 -1.53 9.17
N ARG A 67 -2.73 -0.90 10.31
CA ARG A 67 -3.70 -0.05 11.02
C ARG A 67 -3.04 1.23 11.49
N VAL A 68 -3.81 2.31 11.50
CA VAL A 68 -3.35 3.61 11.99
C VAL A 68 -2.94 3.54 13.46
N GLU A 69 -3.68 2.78 14.26
CA GLU A 69 -3.38 2.63 15.71
C GLU A 69 -2.01 1.99 15.94
N ALA A 70 -1.65 0.97 15.16
CA ALA A 70 -0.34 0.34 15.24
C ALA A 70 0.78 1.31 14.80
N ALA A 71 0.52 2.07 13.74
CA ALA A 71 1.47 3.10 13.28
C ALA A 71 1.67 4.17 14.34
N ARG A 72 0.59 4.64 14.97
CA ARG A 72 0.65 5.63 16.05
C ARG A 72 1.42 5.10 17.25
N ALA A 73 1.20 3.83 17.62
CA ALA A 73 1.92 3.20 18.73
C ALA A 73 3.42 3.15 18.45
N ALA A 74 3.83 2.86 17.21
CA ALA A 74 5.24 2.85 16.81
C ALA A 74 5.86 4.25 16.90
N ALA A 75 5.16 5.27 16.43
CA ALA A 75 5.63 6.65 16.50
C ALA A 75 5.75 7.12 17.95
N LYS A 76 4.77 6.80 18.79
CA LYS A 76 4.80 7.14 20.23
C LYS A 76 5.94 6.45 20.95
N GLU A 77 6.21 5.19 20.63
CA GLU A 77 7.33 4.45 21.22
C GLU A 77 8.67 5.11 20.89
N LEU A 78 8.84 5.58 19.66
CA LEU A 78 10.04 6.31 19.28
C LEU A 78 10.19 7.59 20.10
N LEU A 79 9.12 8.38 20.21
CA LEU A 79 9.14 9.63 20.98
C LEU A 79 9.43 9.36 22.46
N LEU A 80 8.84 8.30 23.02
CA LEU A 80 9.09 7.89 24.41
C LEU A 80 10.56 7.58 24.65
N ARG A 81 11.19 6.84 23.74
CA ARG A 81 12.62 6.50 23.84
C ARG A 81 13.52 7.73 23.73
N MET A 82 13.06 8.76 23.06
CA MET A 82 13.78 10.04 22.93
C MET A 82 13.44 11.02 24.06
N GLY A 83 12.58 10.63 25.00
CA GLY A 83 12.15 11.50 26.08
C GLY A 83 11.31 12.67 25.60
N MET A 84 10.65 12.56 24.47
CA MET A 84 9.82 13.59 23.88
C MET A 84 8.34 13.36 24.18
N ASP A 85 7.59 14.48 24.29
CA ASP A 85 6.15 14.43 24.49
C ASP A 85 5.46 14.00 23.18
N ASP A 86 4.50 13.07 23.28
CA ASP A 86 3.70 12.60 22.17
C ASP A 86 2.38 13.36 21.99
N SER A 87 2.10 14.35 22.85
CA SER A 87 0.91 15.18 22.69
C SER A 87 1.05 16.08 21.47
N GLY A 88 -0.07 16.32 20.78
CA GLY A 88 -0.09 17.12 19.56
C GLY A 88 0.41 16.42 18.32
N LEU A 89 0.61 15.12 18.37
CA LEU A 89 1.00 14.31 17.21
C LEU A 89 -0.16 14.24 16.21
N VAL A 90 0.02 14.76 15.00
CA VAL A 90 -1.00 14.79 13.96
C VAL A 90 -0.73 13.74 12.92
N ALA A 91 -1.70 12.87 12.66
CA ALA A 91 -1.60 11.82 11.66
C ALA A 91 -2.06 12.33 10.29
N GLU A 92 -1.23 12.12 9.26
CA GLU A 92 -1.58 12.33 7.88
C GLU A 92 -1.58 10.98 7.18
N MET A 93 -2.74 10.61 6.61
CA MET A 93 -2.90 9.32 5.95
C MET A 93 -2.23 9.35 4.58
N GLY A 94 -1.36 8.38 4.33
CA GLY A 94 -0.75 8.16 3.04
C GLY A 94 -1.51 7.10 2.23
N PRO A 95 -0.96 6.68 1.09
CA PRO A 95 -1.58 5.66 0.26
C PRO A 95 -1.62 4.31 0.97
N VAL A 96 -2.65 3.52 0.65
CA VAL A 96 -2.85 2.17 1.16
C VAL A 96 -2.47 1.18 0.06
N VAL A 97 -1.65 0.20 0.38
CA VAL A 97 -1.38 -0.92 -0.51
C VAL A 97 -2.38 -2.02 -0.17
N VAL A 98 -3.20 -2.38 -1.14
CA VAL A 98 -4.28 -3.35 -0.97
C VAL A 98 -4.13 -4.44 -2.02
N SER A 99 -4.31 -5.69 -1.62
CA SER A 99 -4.30 -6.83 -2.54
C SER A 99 -5.63 -7.55 -2.54
N PHE A 100 -5.92 -8.22 -3.63
CA PHE A 100 -7.02 -9.17 -3.73
C PHE A 100 -6.64 -10.30 -4.69
N GLN A 101 -7.40 -11.37 -4.65
CA GLN A 101 -7.10 -12.57 -5.42
C GLN A 101 -8.35 -13.01 -6.19
N PHE A 102 -8.23 -13.10 -7.51
CA PHE A 102 -9.24 -13.80 -8.31
C PHE A 102 -9.06 -15.31 -8.14
N GLU A 103 -10.14 -16.05 -8.13
CA GLU A 103 -10.12 -17.50 -7.96
C GLU A 103 -9.53 -18.24 -9.18
N GLN A 104 -9.57 -17.60 -10.34
CA GLN A 104 -9.09 -18.16 -11.60
C GLN A 104 -7.85 -17.44 -12.07
N SER A 105 -7.01 -18.15 -12.80
CA SER A 105 -5.89 -17.55 -13.51
C SER A 105 -6.39 -16.59 -14.59
N VAL A 106 -5.58 -15.58 -14.91
CA VAL A 106 -5.94 -14.53 -15.86
C VAL A 106 -5.07 -14.66 -17.11
N ASN A 107 -5.71 -14.54 -18.28
CA ASN A 107 -5.00 -14.42 -19.54
C ASN A 107 -4.63 -12.95 -19.76
N LEU A 108 -3.42 -12.57 -19.36
CA LEU A 108 -2.98 -11.18 -19.43
C LEU A 108 -2.91 -10.65 -20.87
N GLU A 109 -2.66 -11.51 -21.84
CA GLU A 109 -2.55 -11.10 -23.25
C GLU A 109 -3.88 -10.61 -23.82
N ALA A 110 -4.99 -11.09 -23.27
CA ALA A 110 -6.33 -10.69 -23.75
C ALA A 110 -6.74 -9.29 -23.31
N ILE A 111 -6.18 -8.78 -22.22
CA ILE A 111 -6.62 -7.53 -21.60
C ILE A 111 -6.37 -6.31 -22.49
N PRO A 112 -5.15 -6.08 -23.02
CA PRO A 112 -4.87 -4.87 -23.80
C PRO A 112 -5.69 -4.75 -25.08
N ALA A 113 -6.04 -5.89 -25.70
CA ALA A 113 -6.76 -5.90 -26.97
C ALA A 113 -8.19 -5.38 -26.85
N SER A 114 -8.80 -5.44 -25.67
CA SER A 114 -10.21 -5.11 -25.44
C SER A 114 -10.41 -3.75 -24.79
N LEU A 115 -9.34 -3.06 -24.43
CA LEU A 115 -9.40 -1.77 -23.73
C LEU A 115 -8.81 -0.65 -24.59
N PRO A 116 -9.15 0.62 -24.27
CA PRO A 116 -8.53 1.75 -24.93
C PRO A 116 -7.00 1.71 -24.83
N SER A 117 -6.33 2.19 -25.87
CA SER A 117 -4.86 2.23 -25.91
C SER A 117 -4.29 2.93 -24.69
N GLY A 118 -3.29 2.30 -24.04
CA GLY A 118 -2.63 2.83 -22.86
C GLY A 118 -3.29 2.50 -21.53
N SER A 119 -4.49 1.86 -21.55
CA SER A 119 -5.18 1.48 -20.31
C SER A 119 -4.56 0.27 -19.64
N ALA A 120 -3.92 -0.63 -20.41
CA ALA A 120 -3.30 -1.83 -19.88
C ALA A 120 -1.94 -2.03 -20.55
N GLU A 121 -0.90 -2.21 -19.74
CA GLU A 121 0.46 -2.42 -20.23
C GLU A 121 1.10 -3.59 -19.49
N TYR A 122 1.70 -4.50 -20.26
CA TYR A 122 2.42 -5.63 -19.70
C TYR A 122 3.86 -5.24 -19.38
N ASP A 123 4.30 -5.53 -18.15
CA ASP A 123 5.67 -5.30 -17.72
C ASP A 123 6.39 -6.66 -17.62
N ALA A 124 7.29 -6.92 -18.56
CA ALA A 124 8.01 -8.18 -18.64
C ALA A 124 8.97 -8.38 -17.44
N ARG A 125 9.44 -7.29 -16.83
CA ARG A 125 10.34 -7.39 -15.67
C ARG A 125 9.61 -7.89 -14.43
N LEU A 126 8.37 -7.46 -14.26
CA LEU A 126 7.55 -7.83 -13.10
C LEU A 126 6.66 -9.03 -13.39
N GLY A 127 6.44 -9.37 -14.66
CA GLY A 127 5.54 -10.45 -15.06
C GLY A 127 4.07 -10.15 -14.81
N CYS A 128 3.69 -8.88 -14.82
CA CYS A 128 2.31 -8.45 -14.56
C CYS A 128 1.83 -7.44 -15.59
N THR A 129 0.51 -7.29 -15.68
CA THR A 129 -0.12 -6.22 -16.46
C THR A 129 -0.57 -5.12 -15.51
N THR A 130 -0.21 -3.89 -15.83
CA THR A 130 -0.67 -2.70 -15.11
C THR A 130 -1.90 -2.15 -15.80
N LEU A 131 -3.02 -2.14 -15.09
CA LEU A 131 -4.29 -1.62 -15.56
C LEU A 131 -4.55 -0.26 -14.91
N THR A 132 -4.57 0.80 -15.73
CA THR A 132 -4.96 2.13 -15.28
C THR A 132 -6.44 2.29 -15.55
N GLU A 133 -7.23 2.27 -14.49
CA GLU A 133 -8.68 2.36 -14.63
C GLU A 133 -9.20 3.67 -14.06
N THR A 134 -10.09 4.30 -14.80
CA THR A 134 -10.60 5.64 -14.48
C THR A 134 -11.85 5.61 -13.60
N ARG A 135 -12.59 4.50 -13.63
CA ARG A 135 -13.87 4.38 -12.91
C ARG A 135 -13.72 4.57 -11.40
N HIS A 136 -12.65 4.01 -10.81
CA HIS A 136 -12.36 4.11 -9.39
C HIS A 136 -11.06 4.89 -9.14
N SER A 137 -10.44 5.40 -10.20
CA SER A 137 -9.16 6.14 -10.15
C SER A 137 -8.05 5.33 -9.51
N LEU A 138 -7.89 4.08 -9.96
CA LEU A 138 -6.90 3.15 -9.43
C LEU A 138 -5.93 2.67 -10.51
N THR A 139 -4.74 2.29 -10.07
CA THR A 139 -3.77 1.56 -10.89
C THR A 139 -3.63 0.17 -10.30
N VAL A 140 -4.04 -0.85 -11.05
CA VAL A 140 -4.07 -2.23 -10.59
C VAL A 140 -2.99 -3.03 -11.30
N GLN A 141 -2.14 -3.70 -10.54
CA GLN A 141 -1.18 -4.67 -11.08
C GLN A 141 -1.78 -6.06 -10.99
N ILE A 142 -1.79 -6.79 -12.10
CA ILE A 142 -2.46 -8.08 -12.25
C ILE A 142 -1.44 -9.12 -12.69
N TRP A 143 -1.32 -10.21 -11.91
CA TRP A 143 -0.46 -11.34 -12.24
C TRP A 143 -1.26 -12.50 -12.86
N PRO A 144 -0.59 -13.40 -13.60
CA PRO A 144 -1.29 -14.53 -14.26
C PRO A 144 -2.05 -15.44 -13.31
N ASN A 145 -1.61 -15.57 -12.05
CA ASN A 145 -2.28 -16.40 -11.05
C ASN A 145 -3.56 -15.76 -10.48
N GLY A 146 -3.95 -14.59 -10.97
CA GLY A 146 -5.12 -13.87 -10.49
C GLY A 146 -4.86 -12.94 -9.33
N LYS A 147 -3.63 -12.85 -8.83
CA LYS A 147 -3.28 -11.89 -7.77
C LYS A 147 -3.28 -10.48 -8.32
N CYS A 148 -3.89 -9.56 -7.58
CA CYS A 148 -3.96 -8.14 -7.94
C CYS A 148 -3.47 -7.28 -6.78
N VAL A 149 -2.74 -6.21 -7.09
CA VAL A 149 -2.23 -5.27 -6.10
C VAL A 149 -2.53 -3.84 -6.55
N VAL A 150 -3.06 -3.04 -5.63
CA VAL A 150 -3.28 -1.60 -5.81
C VAL A 150 -2.39 -0.88 -4.81
N ALA A 151 -1.42 -0.12 -5.30
CA ALA A 151 -0.41 0.52 -4.45
C ALA A 151 -0.80 1.93 -3.99
N ASP A 152 -1.78 2.55 -4.63
CA ASP A 152 -2.12 3.97 -4.43
C ASP A 152 -3.57 4.19 -4.04
N ALA A 153 -4.19 3.21 -3.40
CA ALA A 153 -5.59 3.32 -2.98
C ALA A 153 -5.73 4.35 -1.86
N ARG A 154 -6.81 5.13 -1.92
CA ARG A 154 -7.15 6.06 -0.84
C ARG A 154 -7.88 5.36 0.30
N HIS A 155 -8.65 4.32 -0.03
CA HIS A 155 -9.41 3.55 0.95
C HIS A 155 -9.59 2.12 0.47
N PRO A 156 -9.49 1.10 1.37
CA PRO A 156 -9.69 -0.31 0.98
C PRO A 156 -11.05 -0.58 0.34
N ASN A 157 -12.11 0.12 0.74
CA ASN A 157 -13.44 -0.07 0.17
C ASN A 157 -13.50 0.27 -1.33
N MET A 158 -12.72 1.24 -1.79
CA MET A 158 -12.62 1.56 -3.23
C MET A 158 -12.05 0.37 -4.01
N VAL A 159 -11.05 -0.29 -3.43
CA VAL A 159 -10.44 -1.47 -4.04
C VAL A 159 -11.42 -2.64 -4.04
N ALA A 160 -12.18 -2.84 -2.96
CA ALA A 160 -13.20 -3.89 -2.91
C ALA A 160 -14.26 -3.70 -3.98
N MET A 161 -14.74 -2.47 -4.18
CA MET A 161 -15.69 -2.14 -5.23
C MET A 161 -15.11 -2.38 -6.64
N ALA A 162 -13.86 -1.96 -6.85
CA ALA A 162 -13.17 -2.18 -8.11
C ALA A 162 -12.97 -3.67 -8.40
N ALA A 163 -12.60 -4.45 -7.38
CA ALA A 163 -12.39 -5.89 -7.52
C ALA A 163 -13.65 -6.61 -7.99
N VAL A 164 -14.81 -6.30 -7.41
CA VAL A 164 -16.10 -6.88 -7.81
C VAL A 164 -16.45 -6.46 -9.25
N TYR A 165 -16.28 -5.19 -9.58
CA TYR A 165 -16.54 -4.68 -10.92
C TYR A 165 -15.67 -5.39 -11.98
N TRP A 166 -14.37 -5.44 -11.74
CA TRP A 166 -13.43 -6.03 -12.70
C TRP A 166 -13.55 -7.54 -12.79
N LYS A 167 -13.94 -8.22 -11.71
CA LYS A 167 -14.28 -9.65 -11.78
C LYS A 167 -15.38 -9.90 -12.80
N GLY A 168 -16.43 -9.07 -12.77
CA GLY A 168 -17.52 -9.15 -13.76
C GLY A 168 -17.05 -8.88 -15.17
N VAL A 169 -16.23 -7.85 -15.37
CA VAL A 169 -15.67 -7.51 -16.69
C VAL A 169 -14.79 -8.64 -17.22
N PHE A 170 -13.90 -9.18 -16.39
CA PHE A 170 -13.01 -10.27 -16.77
C PHE A 170 -13.80 -11.51 -17.19
N ALA A 171 -14.87 -11.84 -16.47
CA ALA A 171 -15.74 -12.96 -16.80
C ALA A 171 -16.46 -12.71 -18.13
N ASP A 172 -17.03 -11.53 -18.31
CA ASP A 172 -17.81 -11.17 -19.52
C ASP A 172 -16.92 -11.11 -20.76
N GLN A 173 -15.67 -10.66 -20.63
CA GLN A 173 -14.73 -10.56 -21.74
C GLN A 173 -13.96 -11.87 -22.01
N GLY A 174 -14.10 -12.87 -21.13
CA GLY A 174 -13.40 -14.13 -21.27
C GLY A 174 -11.90 -14.05 -20.97
N TRP A 175 -11.50 -13.15 -20.08
CA TRP A 175 -10.08 -12.97 -19.71
C TRP A 175 -9.58 -13.97 -18.68
N PHE A 176 -10.46 -14.70 -18.01
CA PHE A 176 -10.07 -15.78 -17.13
C PHE A 176 -9.68 -17.03 -17.93
N VAL A 177 -8.63 -17.71 -17.49
CA VAL A 177 -8.24 -18.97 -18.08
C VAL A 177 -9.25 -20.05 -17.62
N GLN A 178 -9.88 -20.70 -18.58
CA GLN A 178 -10.83 -21.76 -18.26
C GLN A 178 -10.06 -23.03 -17.88
N ARG A 179 -10.44 -23.62 -16.76
CA ARG A 179 -9.97 -24.96 -16.39
C ARG A 179 -10.71 -25.98 -17.25
N ILE A 180 -9.93 -26.76 -17.96
CA ILE A 180 -10.46 -27.89 -18.71
C ILE A 180 -10.65 -29.07 -17.75
#